data_a9c65c60f8b4df066e99f2e5b3cc03ee
#
_entry.id   a9c65c60f8b4df066e99f2e5b3cc03ee
#
_cell.length_a   1.000
_cell.length_b   1.000
_cell.length_c   1.000
_cell.angle_alpha   90.00
_cell.angle_beta   90.00
_cell.angle_gamma   90.00
#
_symmetry.space_group_name_H-M   'P 1'
#
loop_
_entity.id
_entity.type
_entity.pdbx_description
1 polymer ?
#
loop_
_entity_poly.entity_id
_entity_poly.type
_entity_poly.pdbx_seq_one_letter_code
_entity_poly.pdbx_strand_id
1 'polypeptide(L)'
;MMNFKEAKQFLNENGFYLVEAQIENQDKAYKALMTLAHKVHDAGYKLYVVGGAVRDKLLGKTPNDYDLNTNMPSDEFLALSDPGTGRINHRRIKDIAHIVIDGEEFECCVLREGDVVQQQKKCDITIGGLIWDPITNKVIDATGYGKQDLKNKVIRITDFMKDQMLRGRQIEIMWRVFKAYAQFGWEIEPESLDVIKKMIEFRDGEVHVFELLKEKILTLPHKDKVFALCKELGIYEDLFGENPNKLSTGSKNWTKKDVTGIDLDNYRRNR
;
A
#
# COMPACT_ATOMS: atom_id res chain seq x y z
N MET A 1 -23.21 20.88 5.06
CA MET A 1 -22.48 20.25 3.91
C MET A 1 -21.46 21.27 3.46
N MET A 2 -20.16 20.97 3.59
CA MET A 2 -19.09 21.90 3.22
C MET A 2 -19.11 22.05 1.70
N ASN A 3 -19.18 23.28 1.18
CA ASN A 3 -19.16 23.49 -0.24
C ASN A 3 -17.74 23.37 -0.81
N PHE A 4 -17.60 23.30 -2.14
CA PHE A 4 -16.29 23.13 -2.81
C PHE A 4 -15.25 24.18 -2.41
N LYS A 5 -15.68 25.43 -2.22
CA LYS A 5 -14.81 26.55 -1.83
C LYS A 5 -14.29 26.39 -0.40
N GLU A 6 -15.15 25.93 0.51
CA GLU A 6 -14.79 25.66 1.90
C GLU A 6 -13.86 24.44 2.01
N ALA A 7 -14.10 23.39 1.20
CA ALA A 7 -13.23 22.23 1.14
C ALA A 7 -11.83 22.59 0.59
N LYS A 8 -11.76 23.43 -0.44
CA LYS A 8 -10.51 23.94 -1.02
C LYS A 8 -9.75 24.80 -0.01
N GLN A 9 -10.44 25.66 0.72
CA GLN A 9 -9.84 26.49 1.76
C GLN A 9 -9.31 25.64 2.92
N PHE A 10 -10.09 24.65 3.40
CA PHE A 10 -9.69 23.71 4.44
C PHE A 10 -8.43 22.90 4.05
N LEU A 11 -8.36 22.44 2.80
CA LEU A 11 -7.20 21.69 2.30
C LEU A 11 -5.96 22.57 2.16
N ASN A 12 -6.11 23.80 1.67
CA ASN A 12 -5.02 24.77 1.59
C ASN A 12 -4.50 25.16 2.98
N GLU A 13 -5.36 25.40 3.95
CA GLU A 13 -5.00 25.73 5.34
C GLU A 13 -4.28 24.58 6.04
N ASN A 14 -4.55 23.32 5.63
CA ASN A 14 -3.88 22.14 6.14
C ASN A 14 -2.68 21.69 5.28
N GLY A 15 -2.24 22.50 4.33
CA GLY A 15 -1.07 22.25 3.50
C GLY A 15 -1.26 21.17 2.41
N PHE A 16 -2.51 20.83 2.11
CA PHE A 16 -2.87 19.99 0.98
C PHE A 16 -3.30 20.87 -0.20
N TYR A 17 -2.41 21.10 -1.13
CA TYR A 17 -2.75 21.84 -2.35
C TYR A 17 -3.56 20.93 -3.28
N LEU A 18 -4.85 21.24 -3.45
CA LEU A 18 -5.65 20.69 -4.53
C LEU A 18 -5.18 21.33 -5.85
N VAL A 19 -4.36 20.62 -6.58
CA VAL A 19 -4.08 20.89 -8.00
C VAL A 19 -5.19 20.26 -8.83
N GLU A 20 -6.46 20.62 -8.57
CA GLU A 20 -7.63 20.00 -9.19
C GLU A 20 -7.79 20.34 -10.67
N ALA A 21 -7.40 21.50 -11.11
CA ALA A 21 -7.76 22.00 -12.44
C ALA A 21 -6.88 21.48 -13.59
N GLN A 22 -5.70 20.93 -13.32
CA GLN A 22 -4.77 20.50 -14.38
C GLN A 22 -4.67 18.98 -14.56
N ILE A 23 -5.01 18.18 -13.53
CA ILE A 23 -4.94 16.72 -13.59
C ILE A 23 -6.23 16.13 -14.19
N GLU A 24 -7.38 16.73 -13.94
CA GLU A 24 -8.70 16.19 -14.30
C GLU A 24 -8.97 16.05 -15.80
N ASN A 25 -8.29 16.79 -16.65
CA ASN A 25 -8.61 16.80 -18.09
C ASN A 25 -7.70 15.94 -18.97
N GLN A 26 -6.63 15.35 -18.45
CA GLN A 26 -5.64 14.62 -19.27
C GLN A 26 -5.44 13.16 -18.90
N ASP A 27 -5.88 12.70 -17.74
CA ASP A 27 -5.68 11.33 -17.30
C ASP A 27 -6.87 10.43 -17.73
N LYS A 28 -6.63 9.59 -18.75
CA LYS A 28 -7.63 8.62 -19.23
C LYS A 28 -8.03 7.63 -18.14
N ALA A 29 -7.08 7.18 -17.33
CA ALA A 29 -7.34 6.28 -16.23
C ALA A 29 -8.22 6.92 -15.14
N TYR A 30 -8.05 8.22 -14.87
CA TYR A 30 -8.94 8.95 -13.96
C TYR A 30 -10.39 9.01 -14.47
N LYS A 31 -10.59 9.27 -15.78
CA LYS A 31 -11.93 9.30 -16.38
C LYS A 31 -12.60 7.93 -16.30
N ALA A 32 -11.88 6.87 -16.64
CA ALA A 32 -12.37 5.49 -16.54
C ALA A 32 -12.70 5.11 -15.08
N LEU A 33 -11.85 5.52 -14.11
CA LEU A 33 -12.13 5.36 -12.68
C LEU A 33 -13.44 6.04 -12.27
N MET A 34 -13.67 7.28 -12.70
CA MET A 34 -14.92 7.99 -12.39
C MET A 34 -16.13 7.34 -13.04
N THR A 35 -16.02 6.84 -14.28
CA THR A 35 -17.05 6.03 -14.94
C THR A 35 -17.40 4.80 -14.10
N LEU A 36 -16.38 4.06 -13.64
CA LEU A 36 -16.57 2.89 -12.78
C LEU A 36 -17.21 3.26 -11.44
N ALA A 37 -16.73 4.33 -10.79
CA ALA A 37 -17.26 4.77 -9.50
C ALA A 37 -18.75 5.11 -9.58
N HIS A 38 -19.17 5.78 -10.63
CA HIS A 38 -20.59 6.06 -10.86
C HIS A 38 -21.40 4.79 -11.13
N LYS A 39 -20.94 3.86 -11.97
CA LYS A 39 -21.62 2.58 -12.21
C LYS A 39 -21.82 1.79 -10.91
N VAL A 40 -20.80 1.71 -10.05
CA VAL A 40 -20.87 1.03 -8.75
C VAL A 40 -21.84 1.75 -7.80
N HIS A 41 -21.81 3.09 -7.77
CA HIS A 41 -22.69 3.91 -6.95
C HIS A 41 -24.16 3.76 -7.37
N ASP A 42 -24.46 3.83 -8.66
CA ASP A 42 -25.81 3.72 -9.21
C ASP A 42 -26.43 2.33 -8.97
N ALA A 43 -25.57 1.29 -8.85
CA ALA A 43 -25.96 -0.05 -8.43
C ALA A 43 -26.15 -0.17 -6.90
N GLY A 44 -25.97 0.92 -6.11
CA GLY A 44 -26.18 0.94 -4.66
C GLY A 44 -24.98 0.50 -3.83
N TYR A 45 -23.81 0.32 -4.44
CA TYR A 45 -22.57 -0.09 -3.77
C TYR A 45 -21.59 1.06 -3.62
N LYS A 46 -20.43 0.78 -3.02
CA LYS A 46 -19.35 1.75 -2.79
C LYS A 46 -18.07 1.29 -3.47
N LEU A 47 -17.37 2.24 -4.08
CA LEU A 47 -16.03 2.07 -4.59
C LEU A 47 -15.11 3.05 -3.88
N TYR A 48 -13.94 2.58 -3.49
CA TYR A 48 -12.91 3.39 -2.86
C TYR A 48 -11.59 3.21 -3.59
N VAL A 49 -10.85 4.30 -3.72
CA VAL A 49 -9.43 4.26 -4.08
C VAL A 49 -8.63 4.18 -2.79
N VAL A 50 -7.58 3.36 -2.77
CA VAL A 50 -6.76 3.14 -1.58
C VAL A 50 -5.26 3.25 -1.88
N GLY A 51 -4.46 3.38 -0.85
CA GLY A 51 -3.02 3.20 -0.96
C GLY A 51 -2.28 4.34 -1.64
N GLY A 52 -1.37 3.96 -2.53
CA GLY A 52 -0.43 4.87 -3.20
C GLY A 52 -1.07 5.99 -4.00
N ALA A 53 -2.16 5.68 -4.70
CA ALA A 53 -2.88 6.66 -5.51
C ALA A 53 -3.41 7.83 -4.68
N VAL A 54 -3.98 7.55 -3.51
CA VAL A 54 -4.51 8.60 -2.62
C VAL A 54 -3.39 9.48 -2.09
N ARG A 55 -2.28 8.88 -1.67
CA ARG A 55 -1.08 9.60 -1.25
C ARG A 55 -0.56 10.51 -2.35
N ASP A 56 -0.40 9.99 -3.55
CA ASP A 56 0.18 10.73 -4.67
C ASP A 56 -0.74 11.86 -5.12
N LYS A 57 -2.05 11.65 -5.14
CA LYS A 57 -3.06 12.70 -5.37
C LYS A 57 -2.95 13.83 -4.34
N LEU A 58 -2.81 13.50 -3.05
CA LEU A 58 -2.65 14.50 -1.98
C LEU A 58 -1.31 15.26 -2.06
N LEU A 59 -0.29 14.66 -2.68
CA LEU A 59 0.99 15.31 -2.98
C LEU A 59 0.97 16.11 -4.30
N GLY A 60 -0.18 16.20 -4.99
CA GLY A 60 -0.30 16.88 -6.28
C GLY A 60 0.40 16.13 -7.42
N LYS A 61 0.57 14.81 -7.30
CA LYS A 61 1.17 13.96 -8.33
C LYS A 61 0.09 13.12 -9.02
N THR A 62 0.32 12.81 -10.29
CA THR A 62 -0.50 11.84 -11.01
C THR A 62 -0.15 10.43 -10.51
N PRO A 63 -1.11 9.63 -10.03
CA PRO A 63 -0.87 8.24 -9.67
C PRO A 63 -0.49 7.40 -10.89
N ASN A 64 0.37 6.40 -10.69
CA ASN A 64 0.72 5.45 -11.76
C ASN A 64 -0.39 4.40 -11.97
N ASP A 65 -1.07 4.02 -10.89
CA ASP A 65 -2.12 3.02 -10.84
C ASP A 65 -3.16 3.40 -9.78
N TYR A 66 -4.34 2.81 -9.86
CA TYR A 66 -5.41 2.99 -8.87
C TYR A 66 -5.77 1.63 -8.28
N ASP A 67 -5.33 1.39 -7.05
CA ASP A 67 -5.79 0.26 -6.25
C ASP A 67 -7.19 0.55 -5.71
N LEU A 68 -8.13 -0.38 -5.95
CA LEU A 68 -9.54 -0.20 -5.62
C LEU A 68 -10.02 -1.18 -4.55
N ASN A 69 -11.01 -0.75 -3.80
CA ASN A 69 -11.79 -1.60 -2.92
C ASN A 69 -13.29 -1.36 -3.15
N THR A 70 -14.08 -2.44 -3.21
CA THR A 70 -15.54 -2.36 -3.33
C THR A 70 -16.23 -3.37 -2.42
N ASN A 71 -17.47 -3.06 -2.02
CA ASN A 71 -18.39 -3.99 -1.38
C ASN A 71 -19.41 -4.59 -2.37
N MET A 72 -19.29 -4.30 -3.66
CA MET A 72 -20.10 -4.90 -4.71
C MET A 72 -19.74 -6.38 -4.86
N PRO A 73 -20.69 -7.32 -4.98
CA PRO A 73 -20.39 -8.73 -5.21
C PRO A 73 -19.52 -8.95 -6.45
N SER A 74 -18.60 -9.94 -6.36
CA SER A 74 -17.57 -10.15 -7.38
C SER A 74 -18.13 -10.33 -8.79
N ASP A 75 -19.24 -11.10 -8.94
CA ASP A 75 -19.84 -11.37 -10.25
C ASP A 75 -20.50 -10.11 -10.83
N GLU A 76 -21.18 -9.32 -9.98
CA GLU A 76 -21.78 -8.07 -10.39
C GLU A 76 -20.71 -7.04 -10.77
N PHE A 77 -19.62 -6.98 -10.00
CA PHE A 77 -18.49 -6.09 -10.29
C PHE A 77 -17.79 -6.47 -11.60
N LEU A 78 -17.60 -7.77 -11.84
CA LEU A 78 -17.01 -8.27 -13.08
C LEU A 78 -17.86 -7.91 -14.31
N ALA A 79 -19.17 -7.92 -14.16
CA ALA A 79 -20.11 -7.57 -15.25
C ALA A 79 -19.98 -6.09 -15.71
N LEU A 80 -19.32 -5.23 -14.93
CA LEU A 80 -19.03 -3.84 -15.31
C LEU A 80 -17.85 -3.70 -16.27
N SER A 81 -17.02 -4.74 -16.41
CA SER A 81 -15.83 -4.73 -17.27
C SER A 81 -16.21 -4.66 -18.75
N ASP A 82 -15.32 -4.12 -19.55
CA ASP A 82 -15.42 -4.19 -21.00
C ASP A 82 -15.57 -5.65 -21.45
N PRO A 83 -16.38 -5.96 -22.48
CA PRO A 83 -16.72 -7.33 -22.83
C PRO A 83 -15.49 -8.24 -23.05
N GLY A 84 -15.46 -9.36 -22.33
CA GLY A 84 -14.41 -10.38 -22.48
C GLY A 84 -13.06 -10.07 -21.85
N THR A 85 -12.94 -8.99 -21.07
CA THR A 85 -11.65 -8.55 -20.51
C THR A 85 -11.47 -8.83 -19.03
N GLY A 86 -12.55 -8.91 -18.26
CA GLY A 86 -12.49 -9.05 -16.81
C GLY A 86 -12.14 -10.45 -16.34
N ARG A 87 -11.50 -10.55 -15.16
CA ARG A 87 -11.19 -11.82 -14.48
C ARG A 87 -11.25 -11.65 -12.96
N ILE A 88 -11.58 -12.74 -12.25
CA ILE A 88 -11.58 -12.80 -10.79
C ILE A 88 -10.60 -13.87 -10.31
N ASN A 89 -9.79 -13.50 -9.33
CA ASN A 89 -8.97 -14.42 -8.56
C ASN A 89 -9.59 -14.58 -7.17
N HIS A 90 -10.27 -15.71 -6.96
CA HIS A 90 -10.86 -16.04 -5.67
C HIS A 90 -9.76 -16.38 -4.67
N ARG A 91 -9.74 -15.70 -3.52
CA ARG A 91 -8.85 -15.98 -2.41
C ARG A 91 -9.66 -16.26 -1.14
N ARG A 92 -9.04 -16.89 -0.16
CA ARG A 92 -9.73 -17.33 1.08
C ARG A 92 -10.49 -16.21 1.80
N ILE A 93 -9.93 -15.02 1.84
CA ILE A 93 -10.48 -13.90 2.64
C ILE A 93 -11.15 -12.85 1.76
N LYS A 94 -10.69 -12.68 0.54
CA LYS A 94 -11.15 -11.65 -0.40
C LYS A 94 -10.97 -12.09 -1.83
N ASP A 95 -11.76 -11.55 -2.73
CA ASP A 95 -11.53 -11.71 -4.15
C ASP A 95 -10.71 -10.54 -4.69
N ILE A 96 -9.89 -10.81 -5.69
CA ILE A 96 -9.20 -9.78 -6.46
C ILE A 96 -9.79 -9.82 -7.87
N ALA A 97 -10.51 -8.77 -8.20
CA ALA A 97 -11.05 -8.56 -9.54
C ALA A 97 -10.07 -7.71 -10.35
N HIS A 98 -9.81 -8.13 -11.58
CA HIS A 98 -9.15 -7.32 -12.61
C HIS A 98 -10.20 -6.99 -13.63
N ILE A 99 -10.46 -5.72 -13.85
CA ILE A 99 -11.47 -5.25 -14.81
C ILE A 99 -10.87 -4.20 -15.73
N VAL A 100 -11.47 -4.06 -16.90
CA VAL A 100 -11.12 -3.02 -17.87
C VAL A 100 -12.32 -2.13 -18.07
N ILE A 101 -12.14 -0.82 -17.99
CA ILE A 101 -13.17 0.19 -18.21
C ILE A 101 -12.62 1.23 -19.17
N ASP A 102 -13.28 1.40 -20.30
CA ASP A 102 -12.84 2.31 -21.36
C ASP A 102 -11.40 2.05 -21.82
N GLY A 103 -10.99 0.75 -21.79
CA GLY A 103 -9.65 0.29 -22.14
C GLY A 103 -8.57 0.51 -21.06
N GLU A 104 -8.92 0.95 -19.85
CA GLU A 104 -8.02 1.11 -18.71
C GLU A 104 -8.20 -0.03 -17.70
N GLU A 105 -7.08 -0.63 -17.26
CA GLU A 105 -7.09 -1.77 -16.32
C GLU A 105 -7.11 -1.31 -14.88
N PHE A 106 -7.96 -1.97 -14.06
CA PHE A 106 -8.02 -1.76 -12.61
C PHE A 106 -7.93 -3.08 -11.85
N GLU A 107 -7.14 -3.08 -10.77
CA GLU A 107 -7.19 -4.13 -9.75
C GLU A 107 -8.08 -3.67 -8.59
N CYS A 108 -9.06 -4.50 -8.24
CA CYS A 108 -10.00 -4.20 -7.17
C CYS A 108 -10.06 -5.35 -6.16
N CYS A 109 -9.88 -5.02 -4.90
CA CYS A 109 -10.17 -5.93 -3.81
C CYS A 109 -11.68 -5.90 -3.51
N VAL A 110 -12.36 -7.00 -3.76
CA VAL A 110 -13.77 -7.17 -3.41
C VAL A 110 -13.87 -7.67 -1.97
N LEU A 111 -14.47 -6.85 -1.12
CA LEU A 111 -14.62 -7.13 0.30
C LEU A 111 -15.85 -8.01 0.53
N ARG A 112 -15.65 -9.28 0.86
CA ARG A 112 -16.75 -10.20 1.18
C ARG A 112 -17.41 -9.85 2.52
N GLU A 113 -16.60 -9.50 3.50
CA GLU A 113 -17.01 -9.07 4.84
C GLU A 113 -16.07 -7.98 5.32
N GLY A 114 -16.61 -7.02 6.04
CA GLY A 114 -15.84 -5.98 6.68
C GLY A 114 -15.84 -4.63 5.96
N ASP A 115 -15.25 -3.68 6.66
CA ASP A 115 -15.14 -2.28 6.24
C ASP A 115 -13.77 -2.02 5.62
N VAL A 116 -13.74 -1.25 4.56
CA VAL A 116 -12.49 -0.79 3.92
C VAL A 116 -11.55 -0.12 4.92
N VAL A 117 -12.07 0.61 5.90
CA VAL A 117 -11.27 1.25 6.95
C VAL A 117 -10.55 0.21 7.80
N GLN A 118 -11.23 -0.87 8.21
CA GLN A 118 -10.62 -1.95 8.98
C GLN A 118 -9.54 -2.69 8.18
N GLN A 119 -9.73 -2.82 6.87
CA GLN A 119 -8.70 -3.39 6.00
C GLN A 119 -7.49 -2.46 5.90
N GLN A 120 -7.71 -1.16 5.68
CA GLN A 120 -6.64 -0.19 5.50
C GLN A 120 -5.88 0.13 6.80
N LYS A 121 -6.45 -0.11 7.97
CA LYS A 121 -5.69 -0.10 9.24
C LYS A 121 -4.55 -1.10 9.29
N LYS A 122 -4.60 -2.15 8.45
CA LYS A 122 -3.59 -3.21 8.35
C LYS A 122 -2.62 -3.00 7.19
N CYS A 123 -2.57 -1.80 6.61
CA CYS A 123 -1.59 -1.48 5.57
C CYS A 123 -0.17 -1.41 6.16
N ASP A 124 0.83 -1.45 5.29
CA ASP A 124 2.24 -1.54 5.68
C ASP A 124 2.73 -0.28 6.41
N ILE A 125 2.47 0.88 5.80
CA ILE A 125 2.87 2.20 6.30
C ILE A 125 1.67 3.14 6.32
N THR A 126 1.63 4.06 7.28
CA THR A 126 0.48 4.93 7.55
C THR A 126 0.04 5.76 6.35
N ILE A 127 0.99 6.28 5.55
CA ILE A 127 0.70 7.05 4.33
C ILE A 127 0.10 6.19 3.20
N GLY A 128 0.09 4.87 3.34
CA GLY A 128 -0.62 3.92 2.49
C GLY A 128 -2.02 3.58 3.01
N GLY A 129 -2.37 3.99 4.25
CA GLY A 129 -3.68 3.75 4.86
C GLY A 129 -4.74 4.80 4.55
N LEU A 130 -4.49 5.63 3.56
CA LEU A 130 -5.42 6.65 3.10
C LEU A 130 -6.43 6.05 2.11
N ILE A 131 -7.68 6.47 2.23
CA ILE A 131 -8.81 6.01 1.44
C ILE A 131 -9.47 7.23 0.82
N TRP A 132 -9.74 7.21 -0.48
CA TRP A 132 -10.50 8.25 -1.15
C TRP A 132 -11.81 7.68 -1.69
N ASP A 133 -12.91 8.33 -1.34
CA ASP A 133 -14.24 8.09 -1.92
C ASP A 133 -14.42 9.05 -3.12
N PRO A 134 -14.39 8.56 -4.36
CA PRO A 134 -14.47 9.41 -5.54
C PRO A 134 -15.84 10.08 -5.73
N ILE A 135 -16.93 9.49 -5.21
CA ILE A 135 -18.27 10.07 -5.32
C ILE A 135 -18.47 11.24 -4.38
N THR A 136 -18.03 11.10 -3.13
CA THR A 136 -18.18 12.17 -2.12
C THR A 136 -16.96 13.09 -2.05
N ASN A 137 -15.90 12.76 -2.77
CA ASN A 137 -14.58 13.40 -2.75
C ASN A 137 -13.97 13.51 -1.33
N LYS A 138 -14.27 12.55 -0.45
CA LYS A 138 -13.75 12.52 0.92
C LYS A 138 -12.53 11.64 1.03
N VAL A 139 -11.53 12.12 1.77
CA VAL A 139 -10.37 11.32 2.17
C VAL A 139 -10.50 10.91 3.62
N ILE A 140 -10.47 9.59 3.85
CA ILE A 140 -10.52 8.95 5.17
C ILE A 140 -9.10 8.49 5.51
N ASP A 141 -8.66 8.77 6.73
CA ASP A 141 -7.41 8.26 7.27
C ASP A 141 -7.71 7.06 8.17
N ALA A 142 -7.48 5.86 7.64
CA ALA A 142 -7.80 4.63 8.36
C ALA A 142 -6.89 4.41 9.57
N THR A 143 -5.66 4.89 9.53
CA THR A 143 -4.65 4.69 10.58
C THR A 143 -4.70 5.76 11.67
N GLY A 144 -5.27 6.93 11.35
CA GLY A 144 -5.27 8.12 12.19
C GLY A 144 -3.96 8.94 12.14
N TYR A 145 -2.92 8.42 11.49
CA TYR A 145 -1.61 9.07 11.34
C TYR A 145 -1.26 9.44 9.91
N GLY A 146 -1.91 8.81 8.92
CA GLY A 146 -1.51 8.91 7.52
C GLY A 146 -1.48 10.33 6.96
N LYS A 147 -2.50 11.16 7.27
CA LYS A 147 -2.54 12.57 6.86
C LYS A 147 -1.43 13.40 7.52
N GLN A 148 -1.21 13.19 8.81
CA GLN A 148 -0.19 13.92 9.57
C GLN A 148 1.21 13.52 9.11
N ASP A 149 1.46 12.22 8.93
CA ASP A 149 2.74 11.71 8.45
C ASP A 149 3.04 12.17 7.02
N LEU A 150 2.01 12.23 6.16
CA LEU A 150 2.14 12.79 4.81
C LEU A 150 2.56 14.26 4.86
N LYS A 151 1.92 15.07 5.70
CA LYS A 151 2.24 16.49 5.90
C LYS A 151 3.65 16.69 6.45
N ASN A 152 4.03 15.88 7.43
CA ASN A 152 5.33 15.96 8.11
C ASN A 152 6.45 15.26 7.34
N LYS A 153 6.15 14.58 6.24
CA LYS A 153 7.11 13.80 5.45
C LYS A 153 7.77 12.70 6.28
N VAL A 154 6.96 11.92 7.00
CA VAL A 154 7.39 10.82 7.86
C VAL A 154 6.94 9.48 7.28
N ILE A 155 7.82 8.49 7.32
CA ILE A 155 7.54 7.10 7.00
C ILE A 155 7.35 6.35 8.32
N ARG A 156 6.11 5.91 8.59
CA ARG A 156 5.73 5.20 9.82
C ARG A 156 5.12 3.85 9.46
N ILE A 157 5.60 2.79 10.09
CA ILE A 157 4.96 1.46 10.05
C ILE A 157 3.68 1.53 10.88
N THR A 158 2.58 0.93 10.40
CA THR A 158 1.34 0.89 11.17
C THR A 158 1.49 0.05 12.42
N ASP A 159 0.74 0.36 13.48
CA ASP A 159 0.82 -0.38 14.74
C ASP A 159 0.51 -1.86 14.57
N PHE A 160 -0.43 -2.19 13.66
CA PHE A 160 -0.71 -3.57 13.31
C PHE A 160 0.52 -4.29 12.73
N MET A 161 1.23 -3.64 11.80
CA MET A 161 2.42 -4.25 11.18
C MET A 161 3.62 -4.28 12.11
N LYS A 162 3.79 -3.28 12.99
CA LYS A 162 4.81 -3.32 14.06
C LYS A 162 4.63 -4.57 14.93
N ASP A 163 3.39 -4.87 15.37
CA ASP A 163 3.10 -6.08 16.13
C ASP A 163 3.40 -7.36 15.32
N GLN A 164 3.04 -7.42 14.03
CA GLN A 164 3.35 -8.58 13.19
C GLN A 164 4.85 -8.79 13.00
N MET A 165 5.62 -7.71 12.79
CA MET A 165 7.08 -7.78 12.62
C MET A 165 7.77 -8.26 13.91
N LEU A 166 7.36 -7.75 15.08
CA LEU A 166 7.88 -8.18 16.38
C LEU A 166 7.54 -9.64 16.71
N ARG A 167 6.56 -10.24 16.04
CA ARG A 167 6.25 -11.69 16.09
C ARG A 167 6.97 -12.49 15.00
N GLY A 168 7.97 -11.91 14.33
CA GLY A 168 8.71 -12.58 13.25
C GLY A 168 7.91 -12.80 11.96
N ARG A 169 6.84 -12.03 11.77
CA ARG A 169 5.98 -12.10 10.58
C ARG A 169 6.17 -10.86 9.72
N GLN A 170 5.73 -10.94 8.44
CA GLN A 170 5.67 -9.77 7.55
C GLN A 170 7.02 -9.05 7.41
N ILE A 171 8.09 -9.81 7.27
CA ILE A 171 9.46 -9.26 7.11
C ILE A 171 9.62 -8.42 5.85
N GLU A 172 8.77 -8.64 4.85
CA GLU A 172 8.69 -7.82 3.64
C GLU A 172 8.35 -6.35 3.92
N ILE A 173 7.80 -6.03 5.10
CA ILE A 173 7.48 -4.65 5.50
C ILE A 173 8.76 -3.80 5.56
N MET A 174 9.87 -4.33 6.02
CA MET A 174 11.17 -3.64 5.98
C MET A 174 11.49 -3.15 4.56
N TRP A 175 11.31 -4.02 3.56
CA TRP A 175 11.56 -3.65 2.16
C TRP A 175 10.60 -2.57 1.66
N ARG A 176 9.34 -2.58 2.11
CA ARG A 176 8.37 -1.54 1.77
C ARG A 176 8.71 -0.19 2.39
N VAL A 177 9.23 -0.19 3.63
CA VAL A 177 9.78 1.00 4.28
C VAL A 177 11.00 1.50 3.51
N PHE A 178 11.93 0.63 3.15
CA PHE A 178 13.11 0.99 2.36
C PHE A 178 12.74 1.53 0.97
N LYS A 179 11.75 0.94 0.32
CA LYS A 179 11.21 1.46 -0.95
C LYS A 179 10.64 2.88 -0.77
N ALA A 180 9.84 3.11 0.26
CA ALA A 180 9.30 4.44 0.55
C ALA A 180 10.42 5.44 0.89
N TYR A 181 11.42 5.02 1.65
CA TYR A 181 12.59 5.84 1.99
C TYR A 181 13.40 6.21 0.75
N ALA A 182 13.65 5.25 -0.14
CA ALA A 182 14.30 5.49 -1.42
C ALA A 182 13.48 6.37 -2.36
N GLN A 183 12.15 6.27 -2.33
CA GLN A 183 11.26 7.04 -3.19
C GLN A 183 11.13 8.50 -2.75
N PHE A 184 11.00 8.75 -1.45
CA PHE A 184 10.66 10.05 -0.91
C PHE A 184 11.84 10.76 -0.24
N GLY A 185 12.81 10.04 0.26
CA GLY A 185 13.91 10.56 1.08
C GLY A 185 13.44 11.14 2.43
N TRP A 186 12.20 10.82 2.87
CA TRP A 186 11.61 11.31 4.11
C TRP A 186 12.18 10.58 5.33
N GLU A 187 12.01 11.17 6.51
CA GLU A 187 12.48 10.53 7.74
C GLU A 187 11.65 9.28 8.10
N ILE A 188 12.34 8.23 8.55
CA ILE A 188 11.67 7.07 9.14
C ILE A 188 11.39 7.38 10.60
N GLU A 189 10.16 7.13 11.05
CA GLU A 189 9.79 7.30 12.45
C GLU A 189 10.71 6.45 13.36
N PRO A 190 11.22 7.01 14.48
CA PRO A 190 12.19 6.30 15.35
C PRO A 190 11.70 4.94 15.83
N GLU A 191 10.43 4.84 16.26
CA GLU A 191 9.86 3.56 16.71
C GLU A 191 9.77 2.52 15.58
N SER A 192 9.46 2.96 14.36
CA SER A 192 9.46 2.09 13.18
C SER A 192 10.85 1.57 12.86
N LEU A 193 11.87 2.41 13.03
CA LEU A 193 13.27 2.00 12.88
C LEU A 193 13.70 1.01 13.96
N ASP A 194 13.27 1.23 15.20
CA ASP A 194 13.54 0.31 16.31
C ASP A 194 12.90 -1.07 16.08
N VAL A 195 11.70 -1.11 15.53
CA VAL A 195 11.04 -2.39 15.16
C VAL A 195 11.84 -3.12 14.07
N ILE A 196 12.35 -2.41 13.07
CA ILE A 196 13.22 -3.00 12.05
C ILE A 196 14.52 -3.55 12.69
N LYS A 197 15.18 -2.80 13.56
CA LYS A 197 16.39 -3.25 14.28
C LYS A 197 16.12 -4.52 15.08
N LYS A 198 15.09 -4.53 15.90
CA LYS A 198 14.68 -5.71 16.70
C LYS A 198 14.35 -6.91 15.83
N MET A 199 13.69 -6.71 14.69
CA MET A 199 13.39 -7.79 13.75
C MET A 199 14.67 -8.40 13.18
N ILE A 200 15.67 -7.59 12.81
CA ILE A 200 16.96 -8.05 12.32
C ILE A 200 17.71 -8.82 13.42
N GLU A 201 17.77 -8.29 14.64
CA GLU A 201 18.39 -8.94 15.80
C GLU A 201 17.72 -10.28 16.12
N PHE A 202 16.38 -10.33 16.16
CA PHE A 202 15.62 -11.55 16.44
C PHE A 202 15.90 -12.69 15.45
N ARG A 203 16.32 -12.37 14.24
CA ARG A 203 16.63 -13.33 13.17
C ARG A 203 18.13 -13.61 13.03
N ASP A 204 18.93 -13.30 14.03
CA ASP A 204 20.38 -13.48 14.02
C ASP A 204 21.05 -12.84 12.77
N GLY A 205 20.50 -11.72 12.30
CA GLY A 205 20.96 -11.03 11.10
C GLY A 205 20.50 -11.65 9.77
N GLU A 206 19.73 -12.73 9.80
CA GLU A 206 19.16 -13.27 8.55
C GLU A 206 18.13 -12.30 7.95
N VAL A 207 18.39 -11.85 6.74
CA VAL A 207 17.49 -11.00 5.96
C VAL A 207 17.11 -11.68 4.66
N HIS A 208 15.80 -11.66 4.36
CA HIS A 208 15.32 -12.19 3.09
C HIS A 208 15.44 -11.14 1.99
N VAL A 209 16.03 -11.52 0.87
CA VAL A 209 16.12 -10.65 -0.31
C VAL A 209 14.88 -10.83 -1.17
N PHE A 210 14.14 -9.74 -1.35
CA PHE A 210 13.00 -9.66 -2.27
C PHE A 210 13.48 -9.00 -3.57
N GLU A 211 13.92 -9.78 -4.54
CA GLU A 211 14.58 -9.27 -5.75
C GLU A 211 13.75 -8.18 -6.45
N LEU A 212 12.45 -8.35 -6.59
CA LEU A 212 11.59 -7.33 -7.21
C LEU A 212 11.57 -6.00 -6.46
N LEU A 213 11.63 -6.03 -5.11
CA LEU A 213 11.68 -4.81 -4.31
C LEU A 213 13.07 -4.20 -4.32
N LYS A 214 14.12 -5.04 -4.30
CA LYS A 214 15.51 -4.62 -4.47
C LYS A 214 15.71 -3.90 -5.80
N GLU A 215 15.30 -4.50 -6.92
CA GLU A 215 15.37 -3.89 -8.24
C GLU A 215 14.66 -2.54 -8.28
N LYS A 216 13.44 -2.47 -7.71
CA LYS A 216 12.71 -1.19 -7.61
C LYS A 216 13.48 -0.14 -6.82
N ILE A 217 14.07 -0.51 -5.67
CA ILE A 217 14.86 0.43 -4.84
C ILE A 217 16.06 0.97 -5.63
N LEU A 218 16.75 0.12 -6.40
CA LEU A 218 17.93 0.51 -7.18
C LEU A 218 17.63 1.60 -8.24
N THR A 219 16.38 1.73 -8.66
CA THR A 219 15.94 2.75 -9.63
C THR A 219 15.44 4.04 -9.00
N LEU A 220 15.28 4.09 -7.65
CA LEU A 220 14.67 5.22 -6.96
C LEU A 220 15.68 6.33 -6.61
N PRO A 221 15.24 7.60 -6.52
CA PRO A 221 16.13 8.76 -6.43
C PRO A 221 16.96 8.83 -5.15
N HIS A 222 16.48 8.28 -4.04
CA HIS A 222 17.16 8.34 -2.74
C HIS A 222 17.69 6.97 -2.28
N LYS A 223 18.04 6.07 -3.21
CA LYS A 223 18.59 4.74 -2.89
C LYS A 223 19.81 4.79 -1.98
N ASP A 224 20.66 5.83 -2.14
CA ASP A 224 21.86 5.99 -1.34
C ASP A 224 21.56 6.16 0.17
N LYS A 225 20.41 6.76 0.53
CA LYS A 225 19.94 6.79 1.91
C LYS A 225 19.64 5.39 2.46
N VAL A 226 19.05 4.53 1.62
CA VAL A 226 18.79 3.11 1.99
C VAL A 226 20.11 2.38 2.16
N PHE A 227 21.08 2.59 1.28
CA PHE A 227 22.40 1.97 1.39
C PHE A 227 23.13 2.40 2.68
N ALA A 228 23.08 3.69 3.02
CA ALA A 228 23.66 4.20 4.26
C ALA A 228 22.99 3.56 5.48
N LEU A 229 21.66 3.50 5.49
CA LEU A 229 20.89 2.85 6.55
C LEU A 229 21.19 1.35 6.66
N CYS A 230 21.28 0.63 5.56
CA CYS A 230 21.65 -0.81 5.58
C CYS A 230 23.07 -1.05 6.10
N LYS A 231 24.02 -0.14 5.82
CA LYS A 231 25.37 -0.20 6.40
C LYS A 231 25.33 0.04 7.91
N GLU A 232 24.56 1.02 8.38
CA GLU A 232 24.36 1.27 9.81
C GLU A 232 23.73 0.07 10.52
N LEU A 233 22.78 -0.61 9.85
CA LEU A 233 22.12 -1.81 10.37
C LEU A 233 22.96 -3.10 10.23
N GLY A 234 24.13 -3.04 9.58
CA GLY A 234 25.00 -4.20 9.36
C GLY A 234 24.48 -5.22 8.35
N ILE A 235 23.50 -4.85 7.52
CA ILE A 235 22.84 -5.76 6.56
C ILE A 235 23.10 -5.39 5.08
N TYR A 236 23.98 -4.42 4.82
CA TYR A 236 24.22 -3.97 3.45
C TYR A 236 24.73 -5.08 2.53
N GLU A 237 25.80 -5.78 2.97
CA GLU A 237 26.41 -6.87 2.19
C GLU A 237 25.39 -7.98 1.95
N ASP A 238 24.52 -8.13 2.90
CA ASP A 238 23.47 -9.11 2.85
C ASP A 238 22.37 -8.78 1.84
N LEU A 239 21.99 -7.58 1.65
CA LEU A 239 20.93 -7.19 0.73
C LEU A 239 21.44 -6.78 -0.65
N PHE A 240 22.59 -6.11 -0.70
CA PHE A 240 23.10 -5.43 -1.89
C PHE A 240 24.51 -5.85 -2.30
N GLY A 241 25.22 -6.66 -1.49
CA GLY A 241 26.59 -7.14 -1.77
C GLY A 241 26.67 -8.05 -2.99
N GLU A 242 27.89 -8.25 -3.50
CA GLU A 242 28.18 -9.07 -4.70
C GLU A 242 27.97 -10.57 -4.47
N ASN A 243 28.16 -11.05 -3.24
CA ASN A 243 27.96 -12.45 -2.83
C ASN A 243 26.99 -12.52 -1.64
N PRO A 244 25.73 -12.32 -1.87
CA PRO A 244 24.78 -12.45 -0.78
C PRO A 244 24.72 -13.92 -0.30
N ASN A 245 25.22 -14.22 0.92
CA ASN A 245 24.97 -15.50 1.60
C ASN A 245 23.50 -15.64 1.97
N LYS A 246 22.61 -15.87 0.90
CA LYS A 246 21.20 -15.59 1.12
C LYS A 246 20.26 -16.51 0.44
N LEU A 247 19.20 -16.74 1.17
CA LEU A 247 17.95 -17.28 0.66
C LEU A 247 17.31 -16.21 -0.25
N SER A 248 17.61 -16.28 -1.56
CA SER A 248 16.82 -15.59 -2.57
C SER A 248 15.44 -16.23 -2.58
N THR A 249 14.46 -15.48 -2.12
CA THR A 249 13.07 -15.91 -2.24
C THR A 249 12.50 -15.38 -3.54
N GLY A 250 12.68 -16.14 -4.59
CA GLY A 250 11.92 -15.94 -5.83
C GLY A 250 10.43 -16.07 -5.52
N SER A 251 9.60 -15.29 -6.18
CA SER A 251 8.16 -15.12 -5.94
C SER A 251 7.30 -16.39 -6.02
N LYS A 252 7.87 -17.58 -6.19
CA LYS A 252 7.10 -18.77 -6.56
C LYS A 252 7.01 -19.91 -5.52
N ASN A 253 7.82 -19.98 -4.46
CA ASN A 253 7.82 -21.14 -3.58
C ASN A 253 8.07 -20.83 -2.10
N TRP A 254 7.28 -19.94 -1.52
CA TRP A 254 7.28 -19.78 -0.08
C TRP A 254 6.54 -20.95 0.57
N THR A 255 7.25 -21.85 1.23
CA THR A 255 6.62 -22.75 2.18
C THR A 255 6.41 -22.02 3.50
N LYS A 256 5.36 -22.34 4.26
CA LYS A 256 5.10 -21.77 5.59
C LYS A 256 6.29 -21.87 6.54
N LYS A 257 7.20 -22.81 6.31
CA LYS A 257 8.37 -23.10 7.12
C LYS A 257 9.52 -22.11 6.86
N ASP A 258 9.63 -21.61 5.61
CA ASP A 258 10.72 -20.72 5.19
C ASP A 258 10.52 -19.27 5.69
N VAL A 259 9.28 -18.91 6.03
CA VAL A 259 8.91 -17.54 6.38
C VAL A 259 9.06 -17.24 7.88
N THR A 260 8.96 -18.26 8.75
CA THR A 260 8.75 -17.99 10.17
C THR A 260 9.74 -18.68 11.10
N GLY A 261 10.40 -19.77 10.69
CA GLY A 261 11.09 -20.66 11.66
C GLY A 261 10.20 -21.06 12.84
N ILE A 262 8.96 -20.54 12.91
CA ILE A 262 7.96 -20.77 13.94
C ILE A 262 6.89 -21.68 13.36
N ASP A 263 6.69 -22.83 14.00
CA ASP A 263 5.61 -23.75 13.70
C ASP A 263 4.25 -23.06 13.95
N LEU A 264 3.64 -22.57 12.87
CA LEU A 264 2.32 -21.90 12.91
C LEU A 264 1.20 -22.84 13.38
N ASP A 265 1.39 -24.15 13.31
CA ASP A 265 0.41 -25.10 13.79
C ASP A 265 0.43 -25.24 15.32
N ASN A 266 1.58 -24.99 15.96
CA ASN A 266 1.69 -24.89 17.41
C ASN A 266 1.06 -23.61 17.97
N TYR A 267 1.08 -22.49 17.21
CA TYR A 267 0.47 -21.24 17.64
C TYR A 267 -1.07 -21.29 17.60
N ARG A 268 -1.66 -22.08 16.66
CA ARG A 268 -3.12 -22.23 16.54
C ARG A 268 -3.75 -23.15 17.61
N ARG A 269 -2.94 -24.02 18.22
CA ARG A 269 -3.42 -24.91 19.28
C ARG A 269 -3.46 -24.29 20.66
N ASN A 270 -2.83 -23.11 20.83
CA ASN A 270 -2.72 -22.39 22.12
C ASN A 270 -3.54 -21.11 22.17
N ARG A 271 -4.60 -20.99 21.34
CA ARG A 271 -5.62 -19.94 21.44
C ARG A 271 -7.01 -20.52 21.49
#